data_7ab1c60502d99c950b1d990990c9768f
#
_entry.id   7ab1c60502d99c950b1d990990c9768f
#
_cell.length_a   1.000
_cell.length_b   1.000
_cell.length_c   1.000
_cell.angle_alpha   90.00
_cell.angle_beta   90.00
_cell.angle_gamma   90.00
#
_symmetry.space_group_name_H-M   'P 1'
#
loop_
_entity.id
_entity.type
_entity.pdbx_description
1 polymer ?
#
loop_
_entity_poly.entity_id
_entity_poly.type
_entity_poly.pdbx_seq_one_letter_code
_entity_poly.pdbx_strand_id
1 'polypeptide(L)'
;MYPIHRVKNEYVQEYVQVLKGVEINRMNQVRNYQKELDKIIEQFSAGKETPSLLLHSCCAPCSSYCLEYLRQYFKITVFYYNPNISMEEEYRKRVAEQKRLIAAYNAQNLYYPIDVIEGDYETEAFYQIAKGLEQCHEGGERCFACYELRLRKTAQLAADMGADYFTTTLTISPLKNAAKLNEIGERLSGEYHIPWLVSDFMKKNGYKRSI
;
A
#
# COMPACT_ATOMS: atom_id res chain seq x y z
N MET A 1 -22.91 -46.10 -40.34
CA MET A 1 -23.10 -45.56 -38.99
C MET A 1 -21.73 -45.29 -38.40
N TYR A 2 -21.24 -44.05 -38.51
CA TYR A 2 -19.92 -43.67 -38.04
C TYR A 2 -20.02 -43.16 -36.59
N PRO A 3 -19.10 -43.50 -35.69
CA PRO A 3 -19.20 -43.12 -34.26
C PRO A 3 -18.72 -41.68 -34.04
N ILE A 4 -19.67 -40.76 -33.96
CA ILE A 4 -19.42 -39.32 -33.72
C ILE A 4 -19.05 -39.01 -32.23
N HIS A 5 -19.11 -39.98 -31.33
CA HIS A 5 -19.00 -39.72 -29.89
C HIS A 5 -17.59 -39.75 -29.30
N ARG A 6 -16.55 -40.17 -30.03
CA ARG A 6 -15.20 -40.30 -29.43
C ARG A 6 -14.30 -39.05 -29.61
N VAL A 7 -14.52 -38.27 -30.66
CA VAL A 7 -13.67 -37.12 -31.00
C VAL A 7 -13.91 -35.88 -30.10
N LYS A 8 -15.11 -35.75 -29.52
CA LYS A 8 -15.43 -34.60 -28.68
C LYS A 8 -14.77 -34.61 -27.28
N ASN A 9 -14.36 -35.76 -26.78
CA ASN A 9 -13.85 -35.86 -25.40
C ASN A 9 -12.35 -35.58 -25.29
N GLU A 10 -11.58 -35.86 -26.33
CA GLU A 10 -10.12 -35.59 -26.34
C GLU A 10 -9.82 -34.10 -26.47
N TYR A 11 -10.51 -33.39 -27.37
CA TYR A 11 -10.35 -31.93 -27.50
C TYR A 11 -10.77 -31.16 -26.25
N VAL A 12 -11.82 -31.59 -25.56
CA VAL A 12 -12.28 -30.99 -24.32
C VAL A 12 -11.25 -31.22 -23.19
N GLN A 13 -10.65 -32.41 -23.10
CA GLN A 13 -9.63 -32.70 -22.10
C GLN A 13 -8.33 -31.95 -22.36
N GLU A 14 -7.91 -31.82 -23.61
CA GLU A 14 -6.74 -31.06 -24.01
C GLU A 14 -6.91 -29.56 -23.71
N TYR A 15 -8.11 -29.01 -24.02
CA TYR A 15 -8.45 -27.61 -23.70
C TYR A 15 -8.50 -27.35 -22.22
N VAL A 16 -9.02 -28.27 -21.41
CA VAL A 16 -9.02 -28.18 -19.94
C VAL A 16 -7.61 -28.25 -19.36
N GLN A 17 -6.73 -29.08 -19.94
CA GLN A 17 -5.32 -29.12 -19.52
C GLN A 17 -4.56 -27.83 -19.87
N VAL A 18 -4.81 -27.26 -21.05
CA VAL A 18 -4.25 -25.97 -21.46
C VAL A 18 -4.74 -24.86 -20.54
N LEU A 19 -6.03 -24.80 -20.21
CA LEU A 19 -6.58 -23.82 -19.26
C LEU A 19 -6.00 -23.98 -17.86
N LYS A 20 -5.84 -25.20 -17.35
CA LYS A 20 -5.18 -25.47 -16.06
C LYS A 20 -3.71 -25.06 -16.10
N GLY A 21 -2.99 -25.30 -17.18
CA GLY A 21 -1.60 -24.85 -17.38
C GLY A 21 -1.47 -23.32 -17.41
N VAL A 22 -2.44 -22.63 -18.02
CA VAL A 22 -2.49 -21.15 -18.04
C VAL A 22 -2.82 -20.58 -16.64
N GLU A 23 -3.74 -21.20 -15.90
CA GLU A 23 -4.07 -20.80 -14.53
C GLU A 23 -2.90 -21.06 -13.57
N ILE A 24 -2.23 -22.22 -13.66
CA ILE A 24 -1.05 -22.55 -12.85
C ILE A 24 0.11 -21.57 -13.16
N ASN A 25 0.29 -21.18 -14.45
CA ASN A 25 1.31 -20.19 -14.82
C ASN A 25 0.96 -18.78 -14.33
N ARG A 26 -0.31 -18.39 -14.24
CA ARG A 26 -0.74 -17.13 -13.61
C ARG A 26 -0.56 -17.15 -12.10
N MET A 27 -0.81 -18.27 -11.43
CA MET A 27 -0.63 -18.43 -9.98
C MET A 27 0.85 -18.49 -9.57
N ASN A 28 1.76 -18.88 -10.45
CA ASN A 28 3.21 -18.94 -10.17
C ASN A 28 4.00 -17.68 -10.56
N GLN A 29 3.39 -16.67 -11.18
CA GLN A 29 4.05 -15.39 -11.37
C GLN A 29 3.94 -14.58 -10.09
N VAL A 30 5.04 -14.53 -9.33
CA VAL A 30 5.18 -13.60 -8.21
C VAL A 30 4.90 -12.19 -8.71
N ARG A 31 3.76 -11.62 -8.31
CA ARG A 31 3.30 -10.29 -8.71
C ARG A 31 4.36 -9.24 -8.37
N ASN A 32 4.70 -8.40 -9.32
CA ASN A 32 5.70 -7.36 -9.14
C ASN A 32 5.02 -5.98 -8.99
N TYR A 33 4.64 -5.65 -7.76
CA TYR A 33 3.95 -4.40 -7.42
C TYR A 33 4.73 -3.14 -7.81
N GLN A 34 6.08 -3.19 -7.80
CA GLN A 34 6.88 -2.05 -8.24
C GLN A 34 6.75 -1.81 -9.74
N LYS A 35 6.73 -2.85 -10.56
CA LYS A 35 6.49 -2.69 -12.01
C LYS A 35 5.08 -2.21 -12.32
N GLU A 36 4.10 -2.57 -11.49
CA GLU A 36 2.73 -2.06 -11.64
C GLU A 36 2.66 -0.58 -11.28
N LEU A 37 3.29 -0.17 -10.18
CA LEU A 37 3.43 1.24 -9.82
C LEU A 37 4.10 2.06 -10.93
N ASP A 38 5.19 1.55 -11.49
CA ASP A 38 5.91 2.22 -12.58
C ASP A 38 4.98 2.47 -13.80
N LYS A 39 4.16 1.49 -14.18
CA LYS A 39 3.19 1.63 -15.27
C LYS A 39 2.09 2.66 -14.97
N ILE A 40 1.62 2.72 -13.72
CA ILE A 40 0.65 3.73 -13.29
C ILE A 40 1.27 5.12 -13.41
N ILE A 41 2.51 5.30 -12.93
CA ILE A 41 3.23 6.57 -13.01
C ILE A 41 3.49 7.00 -14.45
N GLU A 42 3.82 6.08 -15.34
CA GLU A 42 4.02 6.37 -16.78
C GLU A 42 2.76 6.98 -17.42
N GLN A 43 1.57 6.55 -17.02
CA GLN A 43 0.31 7.11 -17.52
C GLN A 43 0.12 8.57 -17.11
N PHE A 44 0.57 8.99 -15.93
CA PHE A 44 0.48 10.38 -15.48
C PHE A 44 1.50 11.28 -16.15
N SER A 45 2.67 10.75 -16.49
CA SER A 45 3.71 11.50 -17.20
C SER A 45 3.26 11.96 -18.61
N ALA A 46 2.27 11.28 -19.18
CA ALA A 46 1.65 11.64 -20.46
C ALA A 46 0.45 12.60 -20.31
N GLY A 47 -0.07 12.80 -19.10
CA GLY A 47 -1.24 13.64 -18.79
C GLY A 47 -0.84 15.06 -18.35
N LYS A 48 -1.84 15.97 -18.34
CA LYS A 48 -1.64 17.36 -17.92
C LYS A 48 -1.89 17.60 -16.44
N GLU A 49 -2.53 16.66 -15.74
CA GLU A 49 -2.95 16.82 -14.35
C GLU A 49 -2.16 15.91 -13.41
N THR A 50 -1.71 16.48 -12.30
CA THR A 50 -1.01 15.74 -11.24
C THR A 50 -2.04 15.22 -10.25
N PRO A 51 -2.22 13.89 -10.13
CA PRO A 51 -3.22 13.32 -9.22
C PRO A 51 -2.87 13.57 -7.76
N SER A 52 -3.91 13.60 -6.91
CA SER A 52 -3.80 13.68 -5.46
C SER A 52 -3.61 12.29 -4.85
N LEU A 53 -2.79 12.21 -3.80
CA LEU A 53 -2.47 10.97 -3.10
C LEU A 53 -2.53 11.15 -1.60
N LEU A 54 -3.35 10.34 -0.92
CA LEU A 54 -3.27 10.19 0.53
C LEU A 54 -2.29 9.08 0.89
N LEU A 55 -1.17 9.44 1.51
CA LEU A 55 -0.08 8.53 1.88
C LEU A 55 -0.09 8.26 3.38
N HIS A 56 -0.51 7.07 3.80
CA HIS A 56 -0.34 6.63 5.19
C HIS A 56 1.14 6.51 5.53
N SER A 57 1.57 7.17 6.59
CA SER A 57 2.96 7.14 7.08
C SER A 57 3.08 6.43 8.41
N CYS A 58 4.06 5.52 8.52
CA CYS A 58 4.40 4.86 9.77
C CYS A 58 5.49 5.60 10.59
N CYS A 59 6.40 6.30 9.94
CA CYS A 59 7.48 7.07 10.56
C CYS A 59 8.26 7.88 9.51
N ALA A 60 9.02 8.88 9.95
CA ALA A 60 9.82 9.75 9.08
C ALA A 60 10.87 8.98 8.25
N PRO A 61 11.67 8.04 8.78
CA PRO A 61 12.61 7.27 7.97
C PRO A 61 11.92 6.53 6.80
N CYS A 62 10.81 5.81 7.07
CA CYS A 62 10.06 5.13 6.01
C CYS A 62 9.48 6.10 4.97
N SER A 63 9.08 7.30 5.41
CA SER A 63 8.52 8.32 4.53
C SER A 63 9.57 9.00 3.65
N SER A 64 10.83 9.06 4.07
CA SER A 64 11.87 9.82 3.35
C SER A 64 11.97 9.40 1.88
N TYR A 65 12.25 8.13 1.60
CA TYR A 65 12.31 7.63 0.23
C TYR A 65 10.96 7.66 -0.49
N CYS A 66 9.87 7.28 0.20
CA CYS A 66 8.55 7.27 -0.42
C CYS A 66 8.13 8.68 -0.91
N LEU A 67 8.36 9.70 -0.09
CA LEU A 67 8.09 11.09 -0.46
C LEU A 67 9.02 11.58 -1.57
N GLU A 68 10.33 11.29 -1.49
CA GLU A 68 11.28 11.63 -2.55
C GLU A 68 10.85 11.07 -3.90
N TYR A 69 10.39 9.82 -3.91
CA TYR A 69 9.98 9.11 -5.12
C TYR A 69 8.63 9.59 -5.65
N LEU A 70 7.61 9.72 -4.78
CA LEU A 70 6.23 9.97 -5.21
C LEU A 70 5.92 11.46 -5.49
N ARG A 71 6.56 12.42 -4.80
CA ARG A 71 6.24 13.84 -4.93
C ARG A 71 6.50 14.42 -6.31
N GLN A 72 7.22 13.69 -7.16
CA GLN A 72 7.45 14.05 -8.54
C GLN A 72 6.21 13.84 -9.44
N TYR A 73 5.28 13.01 -8.96
CA TYR A 73 4.15 12.53 -9.75
C TYR A 73 2.80 12.83 -9.11
N PHE A 74 2.76 13.14 -7.81
CA PHE A 74 1.54 13.30 -7.03
C PHE A 74 1.55 14.57 -6.18
N LYS A 75 0.36 15.14 -5.97
CA LYS A 75 0.08 16.07 -4.87
C LYS A 75 -0.18 15.23 -3.63
N ILE A 76 0.75 15.25 -2.67
CA ILE A 76 0.74 14.33 -1.55
C ILE A 76 0.18 14.99 -0.29
N THR A 77 -0.78 14.34 0.34
CA THR A 77 -1.14 14.55 1.74
C THR A 77 -0.69 13.34 2.55
N VAL A 78 0.18 13.55 3.53
CA VAL A 78 0.61 12.48 4.46
C VAL A 78 -0.41 12.35 5.57
N PHE A 79 -0.90 11.13 5.79
CA PHE A 79 -1.73 10.79 6.93
C PHE A 79 -0.93 10.01 7.95
N TYR A 80 -0.70 10.60 9.12
CA TYR A 80 0.03 9.97 10.21
C TYR A 80 -0.95 9.38 11.23
N TYR A 81 -1.22 8.07 11.10
CA TYR A 81 -2.12 7.32 11.98
C TYR A 81 -1.49 6.00 12.40
N ASN A 82 -1.03 5.90 13.65
CA ASN A 82 -0.27 4.76 14.17
C ASN A 82 -0.72 4.38 15.59
N PRO A 83 -1.93 3.83 15.76
CA PRO A 83 -2.49 3.47 17.07
C PRO A 83 -1.71 2.35 17.78
N ASN A 84 -0.82 1.67 17.05
CA ASN A 84 0.07 0.63 17.61
C ASN A 84 1.27 1.18 18.40
N ILE A 85 1.46 2.48 18.47
CA ILE A 85 2.46 3.11 19.31
C ILE A 85 1.84 3.36 20.69
N SER A 86 2.21 2.52 21.68
CA SER A 86 1.55 2.49 22.98
C SER A 86 1.89 3.68 23.90
N MET A 87 3.06 4.31 23.69
CA MET A 87 3.49 5.45 24.50
C MET A 87 3.21 6.76 23.77
N GLU A 88 2.39 7.63 24.37
CA GLU A 88 2.00 8.89 23.76
C GLU A 88 3.19 9.81 23.48
N GLU A 89 4.17 9.88 24.39
CA GLU A 89 5.38 10.65 24.20
C GLU A 89 6.14 10.22 22.93
N GLU A 90 6.28 8.92 22.71
CA GLU A 90 6.92 8.38 21.53
C GLU A 90 6.09 8.68 20.26
N TYR A 91 4.77 8.58 20.35
CA TYR A 91 3.89 8.98 19.24
C TYR A 91 4.10 10.44 18.87
N ARG A 92 4.05 11.36 19.85
CA ARG A 92 4.24 12.82 19.63
C ARG A 92 5.59 13.14 19.05
N LYS A 93 6.66 12.49 19.55
CA LYS A 93 8.01 12.63 19.02
C LYS A 93 8.07 12.25 17.53
N ARG A 94 7.47 11.13 17.14
CA ARG A 94 7.45 10.67 15.75
C ARG A 94 6.62 11.57 14.85
N VAL A 95 5.50 12.11 15.34
CA VAL A 95 4.72 13.13 14.63
C VAL A 95 5.58 14.36 14.34
N ALA A 96 6.31 14.86 15.35
CA ALA A 96 7.20 16.01 15.19
C ALA A 96 8.29 15.75 14.13
N GLU A 97 8.92 14.57 14.15
CA GLU A 97 9.91 14.18 13.16
C GLU A 97 9.30 14.06 11.75
N GLN A 98 8.09 13.55 11.64
CA GLN A 98 7.38 13.50 10.35
C GLN A 98 7.12 14.89 9.79
N LYS A 99 6.64 15.81 10.62
CA LYS A 99 6.41 17.23 10.26
C LYS A 99 7.72 17.92 9.87
N ARG A 100 8.82 17.66 10.60
CA ARG A 100 10.16 18.20 10.29
C ARG A 100 10.66 17.73 8.92
N LEU A 101 10.50 16.43 8.61
CA LEU A 101 10.85 15.87 7.31
C LEU A 101 10.06 16.55 6.17
N ILE A 102 8.74 16.69 6.34
CA ILE A 102 7.88 17.33 5.36
C ILE A 102 8.27 18.80 5.13
N ALA A 103 8.54 19.55 6.21
CA ALA A 103 9.01 20.93 6.12
C ALA A 103 10.33 21.04 5.34
N ALA A 104 11.27 20.09 5.55
CA ALA A 104 12.53 20.05 4.82
C ALA A 104 12.33 19.78 3.32
N TYR A 105 11.35 18.92 2.94
CA TYR A 105 11.01 18.71 1.55
C TYR A 105 10.34 19.95 0.92
N ASN A 106 9.42 20.57 1.63
CA ASN A 106 8.70 21.75 1.14
C ASN A 106 9.64 22.95 0.96
N ALA A 107 10.65 23.12 1.83
CA ALA A 107 11.65 24.15 1.70
C ALA A 107 12.49 24.07 0.42
N GLN A 108 12.54 22.92 -0.25
CA GLN A 108 13.26 22.76 -1.53
C GLN A 108 12.56 23.44 -2.69
N ASN A 109 11.25 23.68 -2.62
CA ASN A 109 10.43 24.32 -3.68
C ASN A 109 10.55 23.65 -5.05
N LEU A 110 10.77 22.31 -5.09
CA LEU A 110 10.98 21.56 -6.35
C LEU A 110 9.69 21.01 -6.95
N TYR A 111 8.71 20.73 -6.11
CA TYR A 111 7.45 20.07 -6.48
C TYR A 111 6.28 20.69 -5.70
N TYR A 112 5.08 20.14 -5.84
CA TYR A 112 3.94 20.54 -5.01
C TYR A 112 4.27 20.40 -3.53
N PRO A 113 3.80 21.32 -2.68
CA PRO A 113 3.96 21.18 -1.24
C PRO A 113 3.27 19.91 -0.76
N ILE A 114 3.87 19.27 0.24
CA ILE A 114 3.35 18.09 0.90
C ILE A 114 2.56 18.57 2.12
N ASP A 115 1.30 18.19 2.19
CA ASP A 115 0.45 18.42 3.35
C ASP A 115 0.56 17.28 4.36
N VAL A 116 0.17 17.54 5.62
CA VAL A 116 0.15 16.51 6.66
C VAL A 116 -1.12 16.61 7.50
N ILE A 117 -1.76 15.46 7.69
CA ILE A 117 -2.87 15.25 8.61
C ILE A 117 -2.39 14.32 9.71
N GLU A 118 -2.47 14.79 10.95
CA GLU A 118 -2.25 13.97 12.13
C GLU A 118 -3.55 13.28 12.49
N GLY A 119 -3.55 11.94 12.50
CA GLY A 119 -4.67 11.15 12.97
C GLY A 119 -4.75 11.13 14.50
N ASP A 120 -5.90 10.74 15.01
CA ASP A 120 -6.14 10.62 16.44
C ASP A 120 -5.22 9.58 17.08
N TYR A 121 -4.82 9.83 18.33
CA TYR A 121 -4.07 8.87 19.12
C TYR A 121 -5.02 7.85 19.77
N GLU A 122 -5.39 6.82 19.02
CA GLU A 122 -6.43 5.83 19.36
C GLU A 122 -5.82 4.46 19.70
N THR A 123 -4.98 4.36 20.71
CA THR A 123 -4.32 3.09 21.08
C THR A 123 -5.31 1.99 21.43
N GLU A 124 -6.47 2.34 22.00
CA GLU A 124 -7.53 1.39 22.33
C GLU A 124 -8.02 0.64 21.07
N ALA A 125 -8.13 1.32 19.93
CA ALA A 125 -8.50 0.67 18.67
C ALA A 125 -7.50 -0.43 18.27
N PHE A 126 -6.20 -0.21 18.52
CA PHE A 126 -5.19 -1.24 18.29
C PHE A 126 -5.31 -2.40 19.30
N TYR A 127 -5.51 -2.12 20.58
CA TYR A 127 -5.64 -3.17 21.60
C TYR A 127 -6.87 -4.05 21.35
N GLN A 128 -7.97 -3.49 20.88
CA GLN A 128 -9.17 -4.25 20.55
C GLN A 128 -8.93 -5.25 19.42
N ILE A 129 -8.25 -4.84 18.33
CA ILE A 129 -7.95 -5.76 17.22
C ILE A 129 -6.81 -6.74 17.52
N ALA A 130 -5.98 -6.46 18.52
CA ALA A 130 -4.88 -7.33 18.96
C ALA A 130 -5.30 -8.35 19.99
N LYS A 131 -6.51 -8.23 20.57
CA LYS A 131 -7.01 -9.12 21.61
C LYS A 131 -7.07 -10.58 21.13
N GLY A 132 -6.41 -11.47 21.87
CA GLY A 132 -6.25 -12.88 21.51
C GLY A 132 -5.14 -13.17 20.49
N LEU A 133 -4.44 -12.14 20.00
CA LEU A 133 -3.32 -12.25 19.06
C LEU A 133 -1.98 -11.83 19.68
N GLU A 134 -1.90 -11.69 21.01
CA GLU A 134 -0.73 -11.16 21.73
C GLU A 134 0.52 -12.03 21.51
N GLN A 135 0.32 -13.35 21.39
CA GLN A 135 1.38 -14.33 21.18
C GLN A 135 1.77 -14.54 19.71
N CYS A 136 1.08 -13.87 18.77
CA CYS A 136 1.45 -13.96 17.37
C CYS A 136 2.83 -13.36 17.12
N HIS A 137 3.66 -14.07 16.35
CA HIS A 137 4.97 -13.58 15.91
C HIS A 137 4.84 -12.34 15.02
N GLU A 138 5.90 -11.58 14.87
CA GLU A 138 5.93 -10.47 13.91
C GLU A 138 5.71 -10.98 12.48
N GLY A 139 4.89 -10.26 11.71
CA GLY A 139 4.47 -10.67 10.36
C GLY A 139 3.27 -11.63 10.35
N GLY A 140 2.73 -12.03 11.52
CA GLY A 140 1.55 -12.87 11.64
C GLY A 140 0.23 -12.09 11.69
N GLU A 141 -0.84 -12.76 12.15
CA GLU A 141 -2.21 -12.25 12.11
C GLU A 141 -2.41 -10.91 12.83
N ARG A 142 -1.74 -10.71 13.98
CA ARG A 142 -1.77 -9.42 14.68
C ARG A 142 -1.25 -8.27 13.81
N CYS A 143 -0.18 -8.51 13.03
CA CYS A 143 0.35 -7.52 12.11
C CYS A 143 -0.64 -7.26 10.96
N PHE A 144 -1.30 -8.29 10.46
CA PHE A 144 -2.30 -8.15 9.39
C PHE A 144 -3.52 -7.36 9.87
N ALA A 145 -4.02 -7.63 11.06
CA ALA A 145 -5.08 -6.85 11.68
C ALA A 145 -4.67 -5.38 11.89
N CYS A 146 -3.42 -5.12 12.28
CA CYS A 146 -2.87 -3.77 12.41
C CYS A 146 -2.74 -3.05 11.05
N TYR A 147 -2.38 -3.75 9.96
CA TYR A 147 -2.39 -3.16 8.62
C TYR A 147 -3.80 -2.78 8.21
N GLU A 148 -4.74 -3.68 8.41
CA GLU A 148 -6.17 -3.46 8.12
C GLU A 148 -6.70 -2.21 8.83
N LEU A 149 -6.50 -2.11 10.15
CA LEU A 149 -6.95 -0.95 10.94
C LEU A 149 -6.44 0.37 10.37
N ARG A 150 -5.14 0.44 10.07
CA ARG A 150 -4.52 1.67 9.57
C ARG A 150 -4.92 2.00 8.14
N LEU A 151 -4.94 1.00 7.27
CA LEU A 151 -5.30 1.20 5.86
C LEU A 151 -6.79 1.51 5.69
N ARG A 152 -7.67 0.95 6.53
CA ARG A 152 -9.10 1.25 6.53
C ARG A 152 -9.36 2.71 6.88
N LYS A 153 -8.74 3.23 7.93
CA LYS A 153 -8.82 4.64 8.32
C LYS A 153 -8.28 5.54 7.19
N THR A 154 -7.22 5.10 6.50
CA THR A 154 -6.63 5.82 5.37
C THR A 154 -7.57 5.83 4.16
N ALA A 155 -8.16 4.69 3.80
CA ALA A 155 -9.10 4.58 2.68
C ALA A 155 -10.36 5.44 2.92
N GLN A 156 -10.91 5.40 4.14
CA GLN A 156 -12.04 6.23 4.53
C GLN A 156 -11.71 7.72 4.37
N LEU A 157 -10.59 8.17 4.95
CA LEU A 157 -10.17 9.57 4.85
C LEU A 157 -9.93 9.97 3.40
N ALA A 158 -9.31 9.10 2.58
CA ALA A 158 -9.10 9.36 1.17
C ALA A 158 -10.41 9.55 0.40
N ALA A 159 -11.43 8.73 0.70
CA ALA A 159 -12.76 8.88 0.14
C ALA A 159 -13.43 10.19 0.55
N ASP A 160 -13.37 10.53 1.85
CA ASP A 160 -13.95 11.76 2.40
C ASP A 160 -13.29 13.02 1.81
N MET A 161 -12.01 12.96 1.48
CA MET A 161 -11.25 14.05 0.86
C MET A 161 -11.40 14.11 -0.67
N GLY A 162 -11.95 13.08 -1.30
CA GLY A 162 -11.97 12.94 -2.76
C GLY A 162 -10.58 12.81 -3.37
N ALA A 163 -9.67 12.10 -2.69
CA ALA A 163 -8.34 11.83 -3.24
C ALA A 163 -8.42 10.89 -4.45
N ASP A 164 -7.49 11.04 -5.41
CA ASP A 164 -7.44 10.17 -6.58
C ASP A 164 -6.87 8.78 -6.24
N TYR A 165 -5.97 8.71 -5.24
CA TYR A 165 -5.32 7.49 -4.79
C TYR A 165 -5.06 7.50 -3.28
N PHE A 166 -4.92 6.29 -2.72
CA PHE A 166 -4.31 6.12 -1.39
C PHE A 166 -3.28 4.98 -1.39
N THR A 167 -2.29 5.06 -0.50
CA THR A 167 -1.27 4.03 -0.30
C THR A 167 -0.60 4.14 1.07
N THR A 168 0.47 3.37 1.30
CA THR A 168 1.21 3.36 2.57
C THR A 168 2.71 3.31 2.39
N THR A 169 3.47 3.87 3.32
CA THR A 169 4.92 3.69 3.40
C THR A 169 5.34 2.33 3.97
N LEU A 170 4.41 1.51 4.48
CA LEU A 170 4.73 0.25 5.14
C LEU A 170 5.45 -0.75 4.22
N THR A 171 5.20 -0.70 2.91
CA THR A 171 5.80 -1.61 1.93
C THR A 171 7.30 -1.40 1.72
N ILE A 172 7.91 -0.38 2.34
CA ILE A 172 9.37 -0.17 2.31
C ILE A 172 10.12 -1.07 3.28
N SER A 173 9.46 -1.52 4.35
CA SER A 173 10.11 -2.27 5.42
C SER A 173 10.28 -3.75 5.07
N PRO A 174 11.48 -4.32 5.20
CA PRO A 174 11.71 -5.75 5.00
C PRO A 174 11.00 -6.64 6.03
N LEU A 175 10.58 -6.06 7.16
CA LEU A 175 9.83 -6.73 8.22
C LEU A 175 8.32 -6.75 7.97
N LYS A 176 7.85 -6.15 6.88
CA LYS A 176 6.43 -6.06 6.55
C LYS A 176 6.11 -6.87 5.29
N ASN A 177 4.94 -7.48 5.28
CA ASN A 177 4.49 -8.28 4.15
C ASN A 177 3.86 -7.38 3.08
N ALA A 178 4.64 -7.00 2.05
CA ALA A 178 4.17 -6.13 0.98
C ALA A 178 2.99 -6.74 0.20
N ALA A 179 2.98 -8.06 -0.01
CA ALA A 179 1.86 -8.73 -0.69
C ALA A 179 0.56 -8.60 0.12
N LYS A 180 0.63 -8.81 1.44
CA LYS A 180 -0.54 -8.67 2.32
C LYS A 180 -1.03 -7.22 2.42
N LEU A 181 -0.13 -6.26 2.44
CA LEU A 181 -0.47 -4.83 2.42
C LEU A 181 -1.21 -4.45 1.13
N ASN A 182 -0.74 -4.92 -0.03
CA ASN A 182 -1.41 -4.68 -1.31
C ASN A 182 -2.76 -5.40 -1.40
N GLU A 183 -2.86 -6.66 -0.94
CA GLU A 183 -4.14 -7.40 -0.84
C GLU A 183 -5.19 -6.62 -0.03
N ILE A 184 -4.81 -6.13 1.15
CA ILE A 184 -5.68 -5.32 2.01
C ILE A 184 -6.06 -4.01 1.29
N GLY A 185 -5.08 -3.31 0.72
CA GLY A 185 -5.31 -2.05 0.02
C GLY A 185 -6.27 -2.19 -1.16
N GLU A 186 -6.12 -3.23 -1.97
CA GLU A 186 -7.00 -3.51 -3.11
C GLU A 186 -8.43 -3.86 -2.68
N ARG A 187 -8.59 -4.62 -1.60
CA ARG A 187 -9.90 -4.92 -1.04
C ARG A 187 -10.60 -3.66 -0.52
N LEU A 188 -9.87 -2.82 0.23
CA LEU A 188 -10.38 -1.55 0.73
C LEU A 188 -10.68 -0.56 -0.41
N SER A 189 -9.90 -0.59 -1.50
CA SER A 189 -10.19 0.17 -2.71
C SER A 189 -11.58 -0.15 -3.28
N GLY A 190 -11.95 -1.43 -3.33
CA GLY A 190 -13.29 -1.85 -3.74
C GLY A 190 -14.39 -1.41 -2.75
N GLU A 191 -14.10 -1.44 -1.44
CA GLU A 191 -15.05 -1.12 -0.38
C GLU A 191 -15.35 0.39 -0.30
N TYR A 192 -14.32 1.24 -0.41
CA TYR A 192 -14.43 2.70 -0.29
C TYR A 192 -14.48 3.43 -1.64
N HIS A 193 -14.40 2.71 -2.76
CA HIS A 193 -14.41 3.27 -4.12
C HIS A 193 -13.30 4.31 -4.37
N ILE A 194 -12.14 4.12 -3.74
CA ILE A 194 -10.93 4.93 -3.93
C ILE A 194 -9.81 4.03 -4.46
N PRO A 195 -9.14 4.37 -5.57
CA PRO A 195 -8.04 3.58 -6.12
C PRO A 195 -6.88 3.39 -5.14
N TRP A 196 -6.49 2.14 -4.92
CA TRP A 196 -5.26 1.79 -4.22
C TRP A 196 -4.06 1.94 -5.15
N LEU A 197 -3.05 2.70 -4.74
CA LEU A 197 -1.79 2.77 -5.46
C LEU A 197 -0.89 1.63 -4.99
N VAL A 198 -0.81 0.56 -5.77
CA VAL A 198 0.03 -0.62 -5.47
C VAL A 198 1.49 -0.22 -5.33
N SER A 199 2.22 -0.82 -4.39
CA SER A 199 3.61 -0.45 -4.15
C SER A 199 4.45 -1.58 -3.52
N ASP A 200 5.75 -1.54 -3.80
CA ASP A 200 6.79 -2.28 -3.07
C ASP A 200 8.03 -1.37 -2.98
N PHE A 201 7.97 -0.39 -2.09
CA PHE A 201 9.03 0.61 -1.94
C PHE A 201 10.35 0.05 -1.43
N MET A 202 10.41 -1.22 -0.99
CA MET A 202 11.67 -1.90 -0.68
C MET A 202 12.52 -2.09 -1.94
N LYS A 203 11.88 -2.24 -3.11
CA LYS A 203 12.57 -2.37 -4.40
C LYS A 203 13.33 -1.10 -4.77
N LYS A 204 14.15 -1.15 -5.81
CA LYS A 204 15.00 -0.03 -6.29
C LYS A 204 15.89 0.58 -5.20
N ASN A 205 16.34 -0.25 -4.23
CA ASN A 205 17.14 0.19 -3.08
C ASN A 205 16.42 1.18 -2.13
N GLY A 206 15.09 1.25 -2.18
CA GLY A 206 14.32 2.20 -1.39
C GLY A 206 14.59 2.08 0.11
N TYR A 207 14.64 0.86 0.66
CA TYR A 207 14.99 0.64 2.05
C TYR A 207 16.37 1.21 2.42
N LYS A 208 17.41 0.97 1.59
CA LYS A 208 18.76 1.49 1.84
C LYS A 208 18.83 3.01 1.80
N ARG A 209 17.95 3.66 1.05
CA ARG A 209 17.89 5.13 0.94
C ARG A 209 17.07 5.76 2.06
N SER A 210 16.29 4.98 2.78
CA SER A 210 15.43 5.45 3.89
C SER A 210 16.12 5.42 5.25
N ILE A 211 17.33 4.85 5.36
CA ILE A 211 18.13 4.74 6.59
C ILE A 211 19.38 5.59 6.54
#